data_db23810e7781269f8af9e95eff20a827
#
_entry.id   db23810e7781269f8af9e95eff20a827
#
_cell.length_a   1.000
_cell.length_b   1.000
_cell.length_c   1.000
_cell.angle_alpha   90.00
_cell.angle_beta   90.00
_cell.angle_gamma   90.00
#
_symmetry.space_group_name_H-M   'P 1'
#
loop_
_entity.id
_entity.type
_entity.pdbx_description
1 polymer ?
#
loop_
_entity_poly.entity_id
_entity_poly.type
_entity_poly.pdbx_seq_one_letter_code
_entity_poly.pdbx_strand_id
1 'polypeptide(L)'
;MNAEDVGGGRYDESVAVATHVMQYNNGNVVLLSSYSDISEFSTRLSRFNGTDRYALVLWALGPGMDYDQSVVAGLNREYIQAAGRPDALTVEICKAGGSQWGVQWVRYVIGHPHEGDAPRDAPIVLPHSTEMRSKYEVFDADEAAQLFFTYYKTGDIPASYTLRPEQGFTRDGGNIDLR
;
A
#
# COMPACT_ATOMS: atom_id res chain seq x y z
N MET A 1 25.47 -23.91 -54.24
CA MET A 1 24.64 -22.71 -54.06
C MET A 1 23.94 -22.86 -52.72
N ASN A 2 24.51 -22.21 -51.71
CA ASN A 2 24.13 -22.39 -50.29
C ASN A 2 22.99 -21.43 -49.99
N ALA A 3 21.90 -21.96 -49.47
CA ALA A 3 20.83 -21.17 -48.82
C ALA A 3 21.22 -20.92 -47.36
N GLU A 4 21.44 -19.64 -47.02
CA GLU A 4 21.69 -19.21 -45.66
C GLU A 4 20.40 -19.32 -44.82
N ASP A 5 20.48 -20.08 -43.77
CA ASP A 5 19.48 -20.19 -42.74
C ASP A 5 19.48 -18.91 -41.89
N VAL A 6 18.49 -18.04 -42.10
CA VAL A 6 18.28 -16.84 -41.30
C VAL A 6 17.54 -17.27 -40.03
N GLY A 7 18.32 -17.51 -38.98
CA GLY A 7 17.79 -17.78 -37.68
C GLY A 7 16.93 -16.64 -37.15
N GLY A 8 15.61 -16.80 -37.26
CA GLY A 8 14.63 -15.92 -36.62
C GLY A 8 14.72 -16.02 -35.11
N GLY A 9 15.39 -15.07 -34.49
CA GLY A 9 15.35 -14.92 -33.03
C GLY A 9 13.90 -14.72 -32.59
N ARG A 10 13.34 -15.70 -31.92
CA ARG A 10 12.11 -15.53 -31.15
C ARG A 10 12.43 -14.59 -30.01
N TYR A 11 12.00 -13.34 -30.14
CA TYR A 11 11.86 -12.47 -28.98
C TYR A 11 10.76 -13.08 -28.12
N ASP A 12 11.16 -13.64 -26.99
CA ASP A 12 10.22 -14.05 -25.94
C ASP A 12 9.68 -12.75 -25.35
N GLU A 13 8.58 -12.25 -25.90
CA GLU A 13 7.76 -11.22 -25.28
C GLU A 13 7.10 -11.87 -24.06
N SER A 14 7.86 -11.92 -22.94
CA SER A 14 7.26 -12.23 -21.66
C SER A 14 6.24 -11.14 -21.36
N VAL A 15 4.96 -11.45 -21.62
CA VAL A 15 3.85 -10.59 -21.26
C VAL A 15 3.95 -10.31 -19.76
N ALA A 16 4.19 -9.07 -19.40
CA ALA A 16 4.32 -8.67 -18.02
C ALA A 16 3.01 -8.97 -17.28
N VAL A 17 3.04 -9.98 -16.42
CA VAL A 17 1.87 -10.41 -15.64
C VAL A 17 1.65 -9.41 -14.51
N ALA A 18 0.41 -8.94 -14.37
CA ALA A 18 0.03 -8.09 -13.24
C ALA A 18 0.14 -8.87 -11.92
N THR A 19 0.76 -8.25 -10.93
CA THR A 19 0.98 -8.85 -9.61
C THR A 19 0.36 -8.05 -8.47
N HIS A 20 0.13 -6.76 -8.69
CA HIS A 20 -0.43 -5.86 -7.68
C HIS A 20 -1.43 -4.89 -8.29
N VAL A 21 -2.26 -4.37 -7.42
CA VAL A 21 -3.25 -3.33 -7.71
C VAL A 21 -2.87 -2.08 -6.93
N MET A 22 -2.80 -0.95 -7.62
CA MET A 22 -2.80 0.39 -7.02
C MET A 22 -4.16 1.04 -7.25
N GLN A 23 -4.77 1.54 -6.18
CA GLN A 23 -6.09 2.17 -6.23
C GLN A 23 -6.03 3.57 -5.58
N TYR A 24 -6.57 4.56 -6.30
CA TYR A 24 -6.63 5.94 -5.84
C TYR A 24 -7.94 6.25 -5.11
N ASN A 25 -7.96 7.37 -4.38
CA ASN A 25 -9.17 7.87 -3.70
C ASN A 25 -10.38 8.12 -4.61
N ASN A 26 -10.18 8.31 -5.91
CA ASN A 26 -11.24 8.48 -6.90
C ASN A 26 -11.74 7.16 -7.52
N GLY A 27 -11.24 6.02 -7.03
CA GLY A 27 -11.59 4.68 -7.52
C GLY A 27 -10.80 4.22 -8.75
N ASN A 28 -9.93 5.06 -9.34
CA ASN A 28 -9.08 4.64 -10.44
C ASN A 28 -8.11 3.54 -9.99
N VAL A 29 -7.97 2.52 -10.81
CA VAL A 29 -7.13 1.34 -10.58
C VAL A 29 -6.02 1.29 -11.62
N VAL A 30 -4.80 0.98 -11.15
CA VAL A 30 -3.63 0.70 -11.99
C VAL A 30 -3.08 -0.67 -11.61
N LEU A 31 -2.86 -1.53 -12.61
CA LEU A 31 -2.22 -2.82 -12.41
C LEU A 31 -0.70 -2.67 -12.53
N LEU A 32 0.02 -3.20 -11.56
CA LEU A 32 1.48 -3.25 -11.55
C LEU A 32 1.96 -4.64 -11.93
N SER A 33 3.01 -4.71 -12.75
CA SER A 33 3.70 -5.96 -13.06
C SER A 33 4.83 -6.24 -12.06
N SER A 34 5.45 -7.41 -12.17
CA SER A 34 6.62 -7.77 -11.36
C SER A 34 7.87 -6.91 -11.62
N TYR A 35 7.85 -6.10 -12.69
CA TYR A 35 8.97 -5.24 -13.12
C TYR A 35 8.82 -3.78 -12.69
N SER A 36 7.74 -3.44 -11.97
CA SER A 36 7.57 -2.08 -11.44
C SER A 36 8.68 -1.73 -10.45
N ASP A 37 9.13 -0.50 -10.51
CA ASP A 37 10.19 0.02 -9.64
C ASP A 37 9.66 1.10 -8.68
N ILE A 38 10.54 1.63 -7.85
CA ILE A 38 10.18 2.62 -6.84
C ILE A 38 9.61 3.91 -7.43
N SER A 39 9.96 4.28 -8.67
CA SER A 39 9.46 5.48 -9.33
C SER A 39 7.95 5.45 -9.57
N GLU A 40 7.37 4.24 -9.66
CA GLU A 40 5.92 4.05 -9.72
C GLU A 40 5.21 4.63 -8.49
N PHE A 41 5.82 4.53 -7.33
CA PHE A 41 5.27 5.02 -6.06
C PHE A 41 5.66 6.47 -5.81
N SER A 42 6.94 6.83 -5.93
CA SER A 42 7.43 8.19 -5.66
C SER A 42 6.77 9.23 -6.56
N THR A 43 6.62 8.93 -7.86
CA THR A 43 5.94 9.84 -8.81
C THR A 43 4.48 10.10 -8.42
N ARG A 44 3.79 9.09 -7.89
CA ARG A 44 2.37 9.22 -7.52
C ARG A 44 2.19 9.94 -6.20
N LEU A 45 2.95 9.56 -5.18
CA LEU A 45 2.87 10.16 -3.85
C LEU A 45 3.30 11.63 -3.86
N SER A 46 4.33 12.00 -4.65
CA SER A 46 4.77 13.39 -4.81
C SER A 46 3.73 14.30 -5.49
N ARG A 47 2.75 13.72 -6.17
CA ARG A 47 1.65 14.46 -6.84
C ARG A 47 0.40 14.62 -5.98
N PHE A 48 0.42 14.14 -4.74
CA PHE A 48 -0.69 14.40 -3.84
C PHE A 48 -0.83 15.90 -3.58
N ASN A 49 -2.06 16.37 -3.49
CA ASN A 49 -2.38 17.78 -3.23
C ASN A 49 -3.31 17.98 -2.02
N GLY A 50 -3.69 16.89 -1.35
CA GLY A 50 -4.57 16.90 -0.19
C GLY A 50 -6.06 17.12 -0.51
N THR A 51 -6.44 17.24 -1.78
CA THR A 51 -7.82 17.50 -2.21
C THR A 51 -8.31 16.46 -3.23
N ASP A 52 -7.83 16.54 -4.47
CA ASP A 52 -8.26 15.64 -5.55
C ASP A 52 -7.46 14.35 -5.57
N ARG A 53 -6.20 14.43 -5.14
CA ARG A 53 -5.25 13.31 -5.01
C ARG A 53 -4.69 13.33 -3.61
N TYR A 54 -5.20 12.48 -2.75
CA TYR A 54 -4.84 12.48 -1.34
C TYR A 54 -4.71 11.08 -0.73
N ALA A 55 -5.07 10.02 -1.45
CA ALA A 55 -4.92 8.66 -0.95
C ALA A 55 -4.59 7.66 -2.06
N LEU A 56 -3.77 6.68 -1.70
CA LEU A 56 -3.31 5.57 -2.52
C LEU A 56 -3.29 4.30 -1.69
N VAL A 57 -3.83 3.22 -2.25
CA VAL A 57 -3.82 1.88 -1.66
C VAL A 57 -3.09 0.93 -2.59
N LEU A 58 -2.27 0.04 -2.05
CA LEU A 58 -1.56 -1.01 -2.78
C LEU A 58 -1.85 -2.36 -2.13
N TRP A 59 -2.21 -3.36 -2.93
CA TRP A 59 -2.42 -4.74 -2.49
C TRP A 59 -2.05 -5.75 -3.58
N ALA A 60 -1.76 -7.00 -3.19
CA ALA A 60 -1.29 -8.04 -4.11
C ALA A 60 -2.46 -8.79 -4.76
N LEU A 61 -2.36 -9.10 -6.05
CA LEU A 61 -3.20 -10.07 -6.74
C LEU A 61 -2.79 -11.50 -6.34
N GLY A 62 -3.73 -12.42 -6.37
CA GLY A 62 -3.44 -13.84 -6.24
C GLY A 62 -2.69 -14.40 -7.46
N PRO A 63 -1.86 -15.42 -7.27
CA PRO A 63 -1.16 -16.07 -8.38
C PRO A 63 -2.15 -16.54 -9.47
N GLY A 64 -1.99 -16.01 -10.70
CA GLY A 64 -2.85 -16.32 -11.83
C GLY A 64 -4.29 -15.79 -11.75
N MET A 65 -4.59 -14.93 -10.76
CA MET A 65 -5.90 -14.28 -10.61
C MET A 65 -5.90 -12.90 -11.26
N ASP A 66 -7.04 -12.54 -11.84
CA ASP A 66 -7.33 -11.16 -12.22
C ASP A 66 -7.83 -10.32 -11.03
N TYR A 67 -8.16 -9.06 -11.29
CA TYR A 67 -8.66 -8.13 -10.27
C TYR A 67 -9.93 -8.65 -9.58
N ASP A 68 -10.95 -9.05 -10.36
CA ASP A 68 -12.25 -9.47 -9.81
C ASP A 68 -12.13 -10.75 -8.98
N GLN A 69 -11.38 -11.72 -9.48
CA GLN A 69 -11.09 -12.96 -8.76
C GLN A 69 -10.37 -12.71 -7.43
N SER A 70 -9.40 -11.80 -7.43
CA SER A 70 -8.64 -11.44 -6.23
C SER A 70 -9.51 -10.71 -5.20
N VAL A 71 -10.42 -9.83 -5.64
CA VAL A 71 -11.40 -9.16 -4.76
C VAL A 71 -12.38 -10.17 -4.16
N VAL A 72 -12.91 -11.09 -4.96
CA VAL A 72 -13.81 -12.16 -4.48
C VAL A 72 -13.10 -13.07 -3.46
N ALA A 73 -11.82 -13.35 -3.68
CA ALA A 73 -10.99 -14.10 -2.73
C ALA A 73 -10.63 -13.30 -1.46
N GLY A 74 -10.94 -12.01 -1.39
CA GLY A 74 -10.70 -11.15 -0.24
C GLY A 74 -9.25 -10.72 -0.06
N LEU A 75 -8.42 -10.79 -1.11
CA LEU A 75 -7.00 -10.44 -1.05
C LEU A 75 -6.77 -8.93 -0.84
N ASN A 76 -7.73 -8.10 -1.23
CA ASN A 76 -7.74 -6.66 -0.99
C ASN A 76 -7.94 -6.25 0.49
N ARG A 77 -8.05 -7.22 1.40
CA ARG A 77 -8.12 -6.96 2.85
C ARG A 77 -6.75 -6.77 3.48
N GLU A 78 -5.69 -7.21 2.81
CA GLU A 78 -4.30 -6.96 3.21
C GLU A 78 -3.69 -5.96 2.24
N TYR A 79 -3.27 -4.82 2.74
CA TYR A 79 -2.82 -3.70 1.93
C TYR A 79 -1.90 -2.76 2.69
N ILE A 80 -1.15 -1.93 1.96
CA ILE A 80 -0.57 -0.70 2.47
C ILE A 80 -1.29 0.49 1.86
N GLN A 81 -1.49 1.55 2.63
CA GLN A 81 -2.11 2.79 2.15
C GLN A 81 -1.38 4.02 2.67
N ALA A 82 -1.45 5.11 1.91
CA ALA A 82 -1.00 6.43 2.31
C ALA A 82 -2.09 7.45 2.05
N ALA A 83 -2.19 8.44 2.94
CA ALA A 83 -3.12 9.56 2.77
C ALA A 83 -2.50 10.86 3.29
N GLY A 84 -2.82 11.98 2.63
CA GLY A 84 -2.37 13.31 3.01
C GLY A 84 -1.79 14.13 1.87
N ARG A 85 -0.71 14.84 2.14
CA ARG A 85 0.07 15.67 1.21
C ARG A 85 1.51 15.14 1.13
N PRO A 86 2.28 15.48 0.08
CA PRO A 86 3.64 14.94 -0.12
C PRO A 86 4.61 15.18 1.02
N ASP A 87 4.39 16.23 1.78
CA ASP A 87 5.19 16.65 2.93
C ASP A 87 4.61 16.19 4.28
N ALA A 88 3.42 15.62 4.29
CA ALA A 88 2.72 15.16 5.50
C ALA A 88 1.72 14.04 5.15
N LEU A 89 2.23 12.81 5.08
CA LEU A 89 1.47 11.59 4.83
C LEU A 89 1.34 10.78 6.12
N THR A 90 0.17 10.20 6.37
CA THR A 90 0.05 9.02 7.21
C THR A 90 0.19 7.79 6.33
N VAL A 91 0.92 6.77 6.81
CA VAL A 91 1.05 5.49 6.12
C VAL A 91 0.54 4.40 7.05
N GLU A 92 -0.31 3.52 6.53
CA GLU A 92 -0.95 2.45 7.29
C GLU A 92 -0.81 1.13 6.55
N ILE A 93 -0.75 0.03 7.31
CA ILE A 93 -0.75 -1.33 6.78
C ILE A 93 -1.89 -2.13 7.41
N CYS A 94 -2.65 -2.85 6.60
CA CYS A 94 -3.63 -3.83 7.07
C CYS A 94 -3.09 -5.24 6.88
N LYS A 95 -3.06 -6.00 7.97
CA LYS A 95 -2.48 -7.36 8.02
C LYS A 95 -3.48 -8.34 8.62
N ALA A 96 -3.40 -9.59 8.18
CA ALA A 96 -4.07 -10.70 8.85
C ALA A 96 -3.59 -10.83 10.31
N GLY A 97 -4.49 -11.19 11.20
CA GLY A 97 -4.24 -11.33 12.64
C GLY A 97 -5.26 -10.58 13.48
N GLY A 98 -4.97 -10.44 14.77
CA GLY A 98 -5.85 -9.70 15.71
C GLY A 98 -6.82 -10.58 16.49
N SER A 99 -6.54 -11.87 16.60
CA SER A 99 -7.38 -12.80 17.40
C SER A 99 -7.56 -12.35 18.84
N GLN A 100 -6.59 -11.66 19.43
CA GLN A 100 -6.66 -11.08 20.77
C GLN A 100 -7.76 -9.98 20.89
N TRP A 101 -8.19 -9.40 19.77
CA TRP A 101 -9.28 -8.42 19.71
C TRP A 101 -10.55 -8.99 19.04
N GLY A 102 -10.56 -10.31 18.72
CA GLY A 102 -11.70 -10.96 18.07
C GLY A 102 -11.88 -10.58 16.59
N VAL A 103 -10.82 -10.12 15.92
CA VAL A 103 -10.84 -9.71 14.51
C VAL A 103 -9.91 -10.57 13.65
N GLN A 104 -10.08 -10.54 12.33
CA GLN A 104 -9.27 -11.27 11.37
C GLN A 104 -8.17 -10.42 10.75
N TRP A 105 -8.38 -9.12 10.64
CA TRP A 105 -7.42 -8.18 10.09
C TRP A 105 -7.30 -6.97 10.99
N VAL A 106 -6.10 -6.43 11.08
CA VAL A 106 -5.83 -5.20 11.84
C VAL A 106 -5.14 -4.20 10.94
N ARG A 107 -5.69 -2.99 10.91
CA ARG A 107 -5.04 -1.83 10.32
C ARG A 107 -4.19 -1.15 11.38
N TYR A 108 -2.92 -1.01 11.07
CA TYR A 108 -1.93 -0.36 11.90
C TYR A 108 -1.47 0.94 11.26
N VAL A 109 -1.28 1.96 12.07
CA VAL A 109 -0.50 3.14 11.69
C VAL A 109 0.97 2.80 11.81
N ILE A 110 1.73 3.06 10.74
CA ILE A 110 3.18 2.87 10.71
C ILE A 110 3.83 4.10 11.35
N GLY A 111 4.88 3.88 12.12
CA GLY A 111 5.64 4.96 12.76
C GLY A 111 7.14 4.71 12.78
N HIS A 112 7.90 5.78 12.87
CA HIS A 112 9.33 5.70 13.15
C HIS A 112 9.57 5.16 14.56
N PRO A 113 10.71 4.51 14.82
CA PRO A 113 11.08 4.08 16.16
C PRO A 113 11.14 5.28 17.11
N HIS A 114 10.57 5.15 18.29
CA HIS A 114 10.64 6.15 19.35
C HIS A 114 10.50 5.49 20.72
N GLU A 115 10.98 6.16 21.74
CA GLU A 115 10.83 5.74 23.13
C GLU A 115 9.65 6.46 23.78
N GLY A 116 8.88 5.74 24.60
CA GLY A 116 7.74 6.26 25.33
C GLY A 116 6.53 6.63 24.47
N ASP A 117 5.54 7.22 25.12
CA ASP A 117 4.32 7.69 24.46
C ASP A 117 4.60 9.02 23.74
N ALA A 118 4.14 9.12 22.50
CA ALA A 118 4.22 10.34 21.72
C ALA A 118 2.84 11.00 21.57
N PRO A 119 2.73 12.32 21.79
CA PRO A 119 1.48 13.03 21.59
C PRO A 119 1.02 12.94 20.15
N ARG A 120 -0.28 12.79 19.94
CA ARG A 120 -0.92 12.82 18.61
C ARG A 120 -1.39 14.23 18.32
N ASP A 121 -0.47 15.12 17.96
CA ASP A 121 -0.67 16.55 17.74
C ASP A 121 -0.32 17.01 16.32
N ALA A 122 0.13 16.10 15.45
CA ALA A 122 0.39 16.37 14.04
C ALA A 122 -0.87 16.09 13.20
N PRO A 123 -1.51 17.12 12.62
CA PRO A 123 -2.71 16.93 11.82
C PRO A 123 -2.35 16.48 10.39
N ILE A 124 -2.98 15.41 9.91
CA ILE A 124 -3.05 15.04 8.49
C ILE A 124 -4.41 15.50 7.97
N VAL A 125 -4.41 16.57 7.21
CA VAL A 125 -5.64 17.18 6.70
C VAL A 125 -6.07 16.48 5.40
N LEU A 126 -7.27 15.92 5.41
CA LEU A 126 -7.93 15.28 4.29
C LEU A 126 -9.20 16.07 3.91
N PRO A 127 -9.77 15.86 2.71
CA PRO A 127 -10.94 16.64 2.26
C PRO A 127 -12.17 16.58 3.18
N HIS A 128 -12.33 15.46 3.88
CA HIS A 128 -13.54 15.20 4.69
C HIS A 128 -13.23 14.89 6.16
N SER A 129 -11.95 14.86 6.54
CA SER A 129 -11.52 14.56 7.92
C SER A 129 -10.15 15.14 8.21
N THR A 130 -9.79 15.15 9.48
CA THR A 130 -8.42 15.41 9.94
C THR A 130 -8.02 14.27 10.85
N GLU A 131 -6.95 13.57 10.46
CA GLU A 131 -6.38 12.49 11.24
C GLU A 131 -5.27 13.04 12.13
N MET A 132 -5.37 12.83 13.46
CA MET A 132 -4.33 13.25 14.38
C MET A 132 -3.30 12.13 14.55
N ARG A 133 -2.06 12.41 14.21
CA ARG A 133 -0.92 11.49 14.27
C ARG A 133 0.14 12.02 15.23
N SER A 134 1.02 11.14 15.69
CA SER A 134 2.25 11.63 16.32
C SER A 134 3.24 12.08 15.24
N LYS A 135 4.19 12.92 15.59
CA LYS A 135 5.26 13.34 14.65
C LYS A 135 6.05 12.14 14.08
N TYR A 136 6.09 11.02 14.79
CA TYR A 136 6.76 9.80 14.36
C TYR A 136 5.93 8.98 13.35
N GLU A 137 4.64 9.30 13.20
CA GLU A 137 3.70 8.66 12.26
C GLU A 137 3.45 9.52 11.01
N VAL A 138 4.28 10.53 10.78
CA VAL A 138 4.21 11.42 9.62
C VAL A 138 5.40 11.16 8.71
N PHE A 139 5.13 10.98 7.43
CA PHE A 139 6.10 10.66 6.39
C PHE A 139 6.06 11.69 5.28
N ASP A 140 7.19 11.87 4.60
CA ASP A 140 7.22 12.51 3.29
C ASP A 140 6.96 11.50 2.16
N ALA A 141 6.81 12.00 0.93
CA ALA A 141 6.50 11.17 -0.22
C ALA A 141 7.62 10.19 -0.57
N ASP A 142 8.87 10.55 -0.35
CA ASP A 142 10.03 9.72 -0.69
C ASP A 142 10.13 8.53 0.27
N GLU A 143 9.99 8.77 1.57
CA GLU A 143 10.01 7.70 2.56
C GLU A 143 8.77 6.79 2.43
N ALA A 144 7.58 7.37 2.21
CA ALA A 144 6.38 6.60 1.93
C ALA A 144 6.55 5.72 0.69
N ALA A 145 7.21 6.20 -0.38
CA ALA A 145 7.51 5.40 -1.57
C ALA A 145 8.43 4.21 -1.26
N GLN A 146 9.40 4.37 -0.36
CA GLN A 146 10.25 3.26 0.10
C GLN A 146 9.42 2.19 0.83
N LEU A 147 8.49 2.59 1.70
CA LEU A 147 7.58 1.66 2.39
C LEU A 147 6.69 0.91 1.39
N PHE A 148 6.09 1.62 0.42
CA PHE A 148 5.28 1.00 -0.64
C PHE A 148 6.09 0.03 -1.49
N PHE A 149 7.31 0.39 -1.88
CA PHE A 149 8.18 -0.49 -2.66
C PHE A 149 8.62 -1.72 -1.87
N THR A 150 8.91 -1.58 -0.59
CA THR A 150 9.23 -2.72 0.28
C THR A 150 8.02 -3.65 0.40
N TYR A 151 6.83 -3.11 0.65
CA TYR A 151 5.59 -3.89 0.67
C TYR A 151 5.34 -4.60 -0.67
N TYR A 152 5.50 -3.90 -1.79
CA TYR A 152 5.38 -4.47 -3.13
C TYR A 152 6.31 -5.68 -3.35
N LYS A 153 7.52 -5.65 -2.81
CA LYS A 153 8.51 -6.74 -2.95
C LYS A 153 8.31 -7.88 -1.95
N THR A 154 7.81 -7.60 -0.76
CA THR A 154 7.84 -8.54 0.37
C THR A 154 6.46 -8.86 0.98
N GLY A 155 5.43 -8.06 0.69
CA GLY A 155 4.12 -8.13 1.35
C GLY A 155 4.12 -7.56 2.77
N ASP A 156 5.22 -6.95 3.22
CA ASP A 156 5.36 -6.36 4.56
C ASP A 156 6.24 -5.10 4.52
N ILE A 157 6.45 -4.49 5.68
CA ILE A 157 7.34 -3.33 5.87
C ILE A 157 8.58 -3.72 6.67
N PRO A 158 9.65 -2.91 6.65
CA PRO A 158 10.83 -3.19 7.47
C PRO A 158 10.50 -3.25 8.96
N ALA A 159 11.08 -4.24 9.68
CA ALA A 159 10.86 -4.45 11.11
C ALA A 159 11.38 -3.31 12.00
N SER A 160 12.11 -2.35 11.44
CA SER A 160 12.57 -1.14 12.14
C SER A 160 11.46 -0.13 12.41
N TYR A 161 10.33 -0.21 11.70
CA TYR A 161 9.18 0.65 11.94
C TYR A 161 8.29 0.09 13.05
N THR A 162 7.60 0.97 13.75
CA THR A 162 6.61 0.61 14.76
C THR A 162 5.22 0.47 14.12
N LEU A 163 4.38 -0.38 14.70
CA LEU A 163 3.01 -0.60 14.29
C LEU A 163 2.08 -0.33 15.48
N ARG A 164 1.26 0.72 15.37
CA ARG A 164 0.22 1.03 16.35
C ARG A 164 -1.15 0.56 15.82
N PRO A 165 -1.86 -0.33 16.53
CA PRO A 165 -3.19 -0.75 16.09
C PRO A 165 -4.15 0.44 16.07
N GLU A 166 -4.96 0.53 15.03
CA GLU A 166 -5.91 1.62 14.81
C GLU A 166 -7.34 1.07 14.68
N GLN A 167 -7.51 0.03 13.89
CA GLN A 167 -8.82 -0.53 13.60
C GLN A 167 -8.73 -2.03 13.31
N GLY A 168 -9.66 -2.81 13.86
CA GLY A 168 -9.82 -4.23 13.58
C GLY A 168 -11.01 -4.49 12.67
N PHE A 169 -10.92 -5.53 11.81
CA PHE A 169 -11.99 -5.93 10.89
C PHE A 169 -12.35 -7.40 11.11
N THR A 170 -13.65 -7.68 11.21
CA THR A 170 -14.20 -9.02 11.31
C THR A 170 -14.47 -9.60 9.92
N ARG A 171 -14.62 -10.93 9.85
CA ARG A 171 -14.88 -11.62 8.58
C ARG A 171 -16.22 -11.22 7.95
N ASP A 172 -17.22 -10.91 8.76
CA ASP A 172 -18.56 -10.49 8.35
C ASP A 172 -18.69 -8.99 8.03
N GLY A 173 -17.56 -8.26 8.02
CA GLY A 173 -17.50 -6.85 7.61
C GLY A 173 -17.69 -5.85 8.75
N GLY A 174 -17.76 -6.31 9.99
CA GLY A 174 -17.73 -5.43 11.17
C GLY A 174 -16.35 -4.79 11.37
N ASN A 175 -16.31 -3.64 12.06
CA ASN A 175 -15.06 -3.01 12.46
C ASN A 175 -15.07 -2.64 13.96
N ILE A 176 -13.89 -2.60 14.55
CA ILE A 176 -13.66 -2.29 15.97
C ILE A 176 -12.58 -1.23 16.07
N ASP A 177 -12.82 -0.18 16.83
CA ASP A 177 -11.81 0.84 17.15
C ASP A 177 -10.80 0.22 18.13
N LEU A 178 -9.51 0.28 17.80
CA LEU A 178 -8.40 -0.24 18.61
C LEU A 178 -7.47 0.87 19.15
N ARG A 179 -7.87 2.14 18.94
CA ARG A 179 -7.07 3.32 19.35
C ARG A 179 -6.96 3.47 20.85
#